data_458966723c7f5f8f55424fd4c6819abf
#
_entry.id   458966723c7f5f8f55424fd4c6819abf
#
_cell.length_a   1.000
_cell.length_b   1.000
_cell.length_c   1.000
_cell.angle_alpha   90.00
_cell.angle_beta   90.00
_cell.angle_gamma   90.00
#
_symmetry.space_group_name_H-M   'P 1'
#
loop_
_entity.id
_entity.type
_entity.pdbx_description
1 polymer ?
#
loop_
_entity_poly.entity_id
_entity_poly.type
_entity_poly.pdbx_seq_one_letter_code
_entity_poly.pdbx_strand_id
1 'polypeptide(L)'
;MKSVVVSVIAVAGLLVAGSTMAIDMPPLAKKSNCTSCHSIDKKIVGPAWMDVSKKYKNATTYNYKGKEYPLLEGLVMKVSKGGSGNWGSMPMPANSPAVKEADIRELVTFELSLAK
;
A
#
# COMPACT_ATOMS: atom_id res chain seq x y z
N MET A 1 -35.42 -13.61 -60.11
CA MET A 1 -34.83 -14.08 -58.84
C MET A 1 -34.02 -12.94 -58.23
N LYS A 2 -34.46 -12.40 -57.13
CA LYS A 2 -33.78 -11.33 -56.46
C LYS A 2 -32.89 -11.95 -55.39
N SER A 3 -31.57 -11.85 -55.55
CA SER A 3 -30.58 -12.30 -54.54
C SER A 3 -30.57 -11.32 -53.39
N VAL A 4 -31.04 -11.76 -52.25
CA VAL A 4 -30.88 -10.99 -51.00
C VAL A 4 -29.51 -11.27 -50.46
N VAL A 5 -28.61 -10.29 -50.57
CA VAL A 5 -27.32 -10.34 -49.91
C VAL A 5 -27.54 -9.91 -48.46
N VAL A 6 -27.57 -10.88 -47.57
CA VAL A 6 -27.58 -10.58 -46.13
C VAL A 6 -26.14 -10.22 -45.73
N SER A 7 -25.88 -8.93 -45.59
CA SER A 7 -24.62 -8.46 -45.01
C SER A 7 -24.67 -8.73 -43.53
N VAL A 8 -23.93 -9.75 -43.08
CA VAL A 8 -23.67 -9.98 -41.67
C VAL A 8 -22.62 -8.97 -41.24
N ILE A 9 -23.05 -7.92 -40.57
CA ILE A 9 -22.15 -7.01 -39.91
C ILE A 9 -21.65 -7.71 -38.62
N ALA A 10 -20.46 -8.26 -38.71
CA ALA A 10 -19.78 -8.74 -37.50
C ALA A 10 -19.35 -7.52 -36.67
N VAL A 11 -20.12 -7.22 -35.63
CA VAL A 11 -19.69 -6.28 -34.60
C VAL A 11 -18.58 -6.96 -33.81
N ALA A 12 -17.34 -6.66 -34.16
CA ALA A 12 -16.21 -7.03 -33.33
C ALA A 12 -16.29 -6.18 -32.04
N GLY A 13 -16.82 -6.77 -30.97
CA GLY A 13 -16.79 -6.17 -29.65
C GLY A 13 -15.36 -6.00 -29.21
N LEU A 14 -14.93 -4.75 -29.11
CA LEU A 14 -13.63 -4.44 -28.51
C LEU A 14 -13.78 -4.72 -27.01
N LEU A 15 -13.33 -5.90 -26.57
CA LEU A 15 -13.10 -6.17 -25.16
C LEU A 15 -11.90 -5.35 -24.74
N VAL A 16 -12.16 -4.15 -24.23
CA VAL A 16 -11.14 -3.42 -23.45
C VAL A 16 -11.01 -4.17 -22.13
N ALA A 17 -10.11 -5.15 -22.08
CA ALA A 17 -9.64 -5.68 -20.82
C ALA A 17 -8.94 -4.53 -20.13
N GLY A 18 -9.60 -3.90 -19.12
CA GLY A 18 -8.96 -2.94 -18.25
C GLY A 18 -7.77 -3.64 -17.58
N SER A 19 -6.55 -3.37 -18.07
CA SER A 19 -5.35 -3.79 -17.37
C SER A 19 -5.30 -2.99 -16.08
N THR A 20 -5.66 -3.66 -14.97
CA THR A 20 -5.33 -3.18 -13.64
C THR A 20 -3.81 -3.21 -13.54
N MET A 21 -3.17 -2.05 -13.65
CA MET A 21 -1.74 -1.95 -13.41
C MET A 21 -1.49 -2.27 -11.93
N ALA A 22 -0.68 -3.29 -11.67
CA ALA A 22 -0.23 -3.58 -10.33
C ALA A 22 0.52 -2.36 -9.77
N ILE A 23 0.22 -1.99 -8.53
CA ILE A 23 0.95 -0.93 -7.83
C ILE A 23 2.27 -1.52 -7.37
N ASP A 24 3.36 -0.90 -7.78
CA ASP A 24 4.71 -1.29 -7.35
C ASP A 24 5.14 -0.55 -6.10
N MET A 25 6.01 -1.18 -5.32
CA MET A 25 6.70 -0.50 -4.24
C MET A 25 7.55 0.64 -4.80
N PRO A 26 7.46 1.85 -4.22
CA PRO A 26 8.26 2.97 -4.67
C PRO A 26 9.76 2.70 -4.52
N PRO A 27 10.61 3.27 -5.38
CA PRO A 27 12.07 3.10 -5.28
C PRO A 27 12.63 3.42 -3.89
N LEU A 28 12.06 4.42 -3.22
CA LEU A 28 12.45 4.80 -1.85
C LEU A 28 12.23 3.66 -0.85
N ALA A 29 11.15 2.88 -0.99
CA ALA A 29 10.89 1.72 -0.14
C ALA A 29 11.95 0.63 -0.34
N LYS A 30 12.35 0.39 -1.58
CA LYS A 30 13.41 -0.57 -1.91
C LYS A 30 14.75 -0.12 -1.34
N LYS A 31 15.10 1.13 -1.53
CA LYS A 31 16.33 1.74 -0.99
C LYS A 31 16.37 1.71 0.54
N SER A 32 15.24 1.90 1.17
CA SER A 32 15.10 1.90 2.64
C SER A 32 14.89 0.51 3.24
N ASN A 33 14.97 -0.54 2.43
CA ASN A 33 14.87 -1.94 2.86
C ASN A 33 13.48 -2.36 3.37
N CYS A 34 12.45 -1.59 3.08
CA CYS A 34 11.07 -1.92 3.48
C CYS A 34 10.56 -3.21 2.82
N THR A 35 11.03 -3.48 1.61
CA THR A 35 10.62 -4.65 0.80
C THR A 35 11.12 -5.98 1.36
N SER A 36 12.03 -5.98 2.32
CA SER A 36 12.44 -7.18 3.04
C SER A 36 11.32 -7.76 3.91
N CYS A 37 10.42 -6.91 4.39
CA CYS A 37 9.35 -7.28 5.30
C CYS A 37 7.95 -6.96 4.79
N HIS A 38 7.82 -6.07 3.82
CA HIS A 38 6.54 -5.60 3.29
C HIS A 38 6.43 -5.76 1.79
N SER A 39 5.21 -6.04 1.34
CA SER A 39 4.77 -5.98 -0.05
C SER A 39 3.51 -5.11 -0.13
N ILE A 40 3.09 -4.74 -1.33
CA ILE A 40 1.85 -3.97 -1.51
C ILE A 40 0.64 -4.77 -1.07
N ASP A 41 0.51 -6.01 -1.53
CA ASP A 41 -0.71 -6.82 -1.41
C ASP A 41 -0.53 -8.15 -0.70
N LYS A 42 0.67 -8.48 -0.25
CA LYS A 42 0.98 -9.75 0.44
C LYS A 42 1.65 -9.51 1.78
N LYS A 43 1.21 -10.28 2.78
CA LYS A 43 1.95 -10.39 4.03
C LYS A 43 3.24 -11.18 3.79
N ILE A 44 4.37 -10.64 4.22
CA ILE A 44 5.67 -11.33 4.24
C ILE A 44 6.05 -11.54 5.71
N VAL A 45 6.88 -10.70 6.26
CA VAL A 45 7.18 -10.66 7.71
C VAL A 45 6.22 -9.68 8.39
N GLY A 46 6.07 -8.50 7.81
CA GLY A 46 5.10 -7.49 8.22
C GLY A 46 3.83 -7.52 7.37
N PRO A 47 2.81 -6.73 7.75
CA PRO A 47 1.56 -6.67 7.01
C PRO A 47 1.76 -6.11 5.60
N ALA A 48 0.88 -6.51 4.69
CA ALA A 48 0.77 -5.87 3.38
C ALA A 48 0.44 -4.38 3.56
N TRP A 49 1.06 -3.52 2.79
CA TRP A 49 0.78 -2.08 2.87
C TRP A 49 -0.66 -1.72 2.51
N MET A 50 -1.27 -2.48 1.59
CA MET A 50 -2.69 -2.33 1.29
C MET A 50 -3.57 -2.61 2.51
N ASP A 51 -3.24 -3.61 3.32
CA ASP A 51 -3.99 -3.93 4.54
C ASP A 51 -3.83 -2.85 5.61
N VAL A 52 -2.63 -2.28 5.73
CA VAL A 52 -2.40 -1.13 6.61
C VAL A 52 -3.25 0.06 6.16
N SER A 53 -3.24 0.36 4.88
CA SER A 53 -4.02 1.45 4.31
C SER A 53 -5.53 1.26 4.56
N LYS A 54 -6.04 0.05 4.36
CA LYS A 54 -7.45 -0.28 4.62
C LYS A 54 -7.81 -0.15 6.09
N LYS A 55 -6.95 -0.63 6.98
CA LYS A 55 -7.17 -0.57 8.44
C LYS A 55 -7.31 0.87 8.93
N TYR A 56 -6.50 1.76 8.41
CA TYR A 56 -6.44 3.16 8.86
C TYR A 56 -7.15 4.16 7.93
N LYS A 57 -7.90 3.68 6.93
CA LYS A 57 -8.56 4.51 5.91
C LYS A 57 -9.39 5.68 6.49
N ASN A 58 -10.15 5.41 7.55
CA ASN A 58 -11.01 6.39 8.20
C ASN A 58 -10.51 6.78 9.61
N ALA A 59 -9.32 6.34 9.98
CA ALA A 59 -8.73 6.67 11.26
C ALA A 59 -8.13 8.07 11.26
N THR A 60 -8.27 8.76 12.37
CA THR A 60 -7.67 10.08 12.61
C THR A 60 -6.46 10.00 13.54
N THR A 61 -6.36 8.92 14.29
CA THR A 61 -5.30 8.68 15.27
C THR A 61 -4.67 7.31 15.12
N TYR A 62 -3.49 7.17 15.66
CA TYR A 62 -2.74 5.92 15.75
C TYR A 62 -2.24 5.73 17.18
N ASN A 63 -2.52 4.56 17.75
CA ASN A 63 -2.00 4.22 19.08
C ASN A 63 -0.58 3.68 18.95
N TYR A 64 0.36 4.39 19.53
CA TYR A 64 1.75 3.95 19.63
C TYR A 64 2.14 3.82 21.10
N LYS A 65 2.40 2.58 21.52
CA LYS A 65 2.80 2.23 22.91
C LYS A 65 1.86 2.82 23.96
N GLY A 66 0.56 2.68 23.73
CA GLY A 66 -0.47 3.11 24.68
C GLY A 66 -0.85 4.58 24.61
N LYS A 67 -0.24 5.36 23.71
CA LYS A 67 -0.57 6.78 23.52
C LYS A 67 -1.12 7.04 22.13
N GLU A 68 -2.17 7.86 22.06
CA GLU A 68 -2.77 8.29 20.79
C GLU A 68 -2.01 9.47 20.20
N TYR A 69 -1.71 9.38 18.91
CA TYR A 69 -1.07 10.42 18.10
C TYR A 69 -1.92 10.70 16.86
N PRO A 70 -1.82 11.86 16.23
CA PRO A 70 -2.35 12.03 14.89
C PRO A 70 -1.86 10.90 13.97
N LEU A 71 -2.71 10.42 13.09
CA LEU A 71 -2.46 9.20 12.31
C LEU A 71 -1.08 9.18 11.63
N LEU A 72 -0.77 10.20 10.85
CA LEU A 72 0.50 10.28 10.14
C LEU A 72 1.69 10.30 11.12
N GLU A 73 1.61 11.13 12.14
CA GLU A 73 2.68 11.27 13.15
C GLU A 73 2.92 9.96 13.90
N GLY A 74 1.85 9.27 14.30
CA GLY A 74 1.95 8.00 14.99
C GLY A 74 2.58 6.90 14.13
N LEU A 75 2.21 6.82 12.85
CA LEU A 75 2.80 5.86 11.92
C LEU A 75 4.27 6.20 11.61
N VAL A 76 4.60 7.47 11.43
CA VAL A 76 5.99 7.91 11.27
C VAL A 76 6.82 7.50 12.50
N MET A 77 6.27 7.68 13.69
CA MET A 77 6.92 7.26 14.93
C MET A 77 7.11 5.73 14.98
N LYS A 78 6.10 4.96 14.59
CA LYS A 78 6.18 3.49 14.52
C LYS A 78 7.30 3.03 13.59
N VAL A 79 7.39 3.59 12.40
CA VAL A 79 8.43 3.24 11.43
C VAL A 79 9.81 3.68 11.93
N SER A 80 9.91 4.86 12.52
CA SER A 80 11.17 5.40 13.03
C SER A 80 11.73 4.60 14.20
N LYS A 81 10.88 4.29 15.18
CA LYS A 81 11.30 3.68 16.46
C LYS A 81 11.03 2.16 16.53
N GLY A 82 10.17 1.64 15.67
CA GLY A 82 9.83 0.23 15.65
C GLY A 82 8.90 -0.20 16.79
N GLY A 83 8.78 -1.49 16.97
CA GLY A 83 7.97 -2.11 18.01
C GLY A 83 6.92 -3.08 17.48
N SER A 84 6.15 -3.67 18.39
CA SER A 84 5.10 -4.66 18.09
C SER A 84 3.75 -4.21 18.66
N GLY A 85 2.70 -4.99 18.38
CA GLY A 85 1.39 -4.86 19.01
C GLY A 85 0.27 -4.46 18.08
N ASN A 86 0.47 -3.58 17.12
CA ASN A 86 -0.58 -3.17 16.19
C ASN A 86 -0.95 -4.27 15.17
N TRP A 87 -0.01 -5.16 14.86
CA TRP A 87 -0.13 -6.24 13.91
C TRP A 87 0.36 -7.58 14.48
N GLY A 88 0.13 -7.81 15.75
CA GLY A 88 0.58 -9.00 16.46
C GLY A 88 1.92 -8.80 17.17
N SER A 89 2.59 -9.91 17.48
CA SER A 89 3.79 -9.92 18.32
C SER A 89 5.10 -9.71 17.55
N MET A 90 5.09 -9.85 16.23
CA MET A 90 6.30 -9.66 15.42
C MET A 90 6.72 -8.18 15.47
N PRO A 91 7.91 -7.87 15.98
CA PRO A 91 8.36 -6.49 16.05
C PRO A 91 8.83 -5.97 14.69
N MET A 92 8.50 -4.72 14.39
CA MET A 92 9.11 -3.97 13.31
C MET A 92 10.41 -3.37 13.80
N PRO A 93 11.54 -3.53 13.10
CA PRO A 93 12.79 -2.87 13.49
C PRO A 93 12.69 -1.34 13.39
N ALA A 94 13.46 -0.65 14.19
CA ALA A 94 13.62 0.80 14.07
C ALA A 94 14.36 1.15 12.79
N ASN A 95 13.85 2.13 12.04
CA ASN A 95 14.47 2.58 10.79
C ASN A 95 15.28 3.88 10.94
N SER A 96 15.02 4.65 11.96
CA SER A 96 15.82 5.84 12.28
C SER A 96 17.08 5.42 13.08
N PRO A 97 18.24 6.03 12.87
CA PRO A 97 18.54 7.14 11.95
C PRO A 97 18.92 6.71 10.52
N ALA A 98 18.96 5.43 10.20
CA ALA A 98 19.37 4.94 8.89
C ALA A 98 18.49 5.49 7.74
N VAL A 99 17.18 5.60 7.99
CA VAL A 99 16.21 6.24 7.10
C VAL A 99 15.83 7.59 7.71
N LYS A 100 15.90 8.65 6.92
CA LYS A 100 15.56 10.00 7.36
C LYS A 100 14.06 10.13 7.61
N GLU A 101 13.69 10.97 8.58
CA GLU A 101 12.26 11.20 8.91
C GLU A 101 11.44 11.68 7.70
N ALA A 102 11.99 12.56 6.87
CA ALA A 102 11.33 13.03 5.65
C ALA A 102 11.00 11.88 4.70
N ASP A 103 11.90 10.92 4.55
CA ASP A 103 11.71 9.73 3.71
C ASP A 103 10.68 8.78 4.34
N ILE A 104 10.71 8.60 5.64
CA ILE A 104 9.71 7.80 6.36
C ILE A 104 8.32 8.41 6.19
N ARG A 105 8.21 9.71 6.32
CA ARG A 105 6.95 10.46 6.13
C ARG A 105 6.39 10.30 4.71
N GLU A 106 7.24 10.36 3.71
CA GLU A 106 6.87 10.11 2.31
C GLU A 106 6.36 8.68 2.11
N LEU A 107 7.06 7.69 2.66
CA LEU A 107 6.67 6.28 2.57
C LEU A 107 5.35 6.00 3.28
N VAL A 108 5.13 6.55 4.46
CA VAL A 108 3.85 6.39 5.20
C VAL A 108 2.71 7.07 4.44
N THR A 109 2.94 8.24 3.87
CA THR A 109 1.94 8.94 3.04
C THR A 109 1.56 8.10 1.83
N PHE A 110 2.53 7.52 1.15
CA PHE A 110 2.28 6.60 0.03
C PHE A 110 1.47 5.39 0.49
N GLU A 111 1.88 4.74 1.57
CA GLU A 111 1.18 3.56 2.12
C GLU A 111 -0.29 3.86 2.43
N LEU A 112 -0.57 4.97 3.10
CA LEU A 112 -1.94 5.38 3.43
C LEU A 112 -2.79 5.72 2.20
N SER A 113 -2.17 6.05 1.09
CA SER A 113 -2.87 6.39 -0.16
C SER A 113 -3.37 5.18 -0.95
N LEU A 114 -2.96 3.96 -0.61
CA LEU A 114 -3.21 2.75 -1.41
C LEU A 114 -4.67 2.34 -1.43
N ALA A 115 -5.37 2.41 -0.31
CA ALA A 115 -6.80 2.11 -0.24
C ALA A 115 -7.62 3.37 -0.56
N LYS A 116 -8.40 3.25 -1.59
CA LYS A 116 -9.33 4.32 -2.02
C LYS A 116 -10.73 4.09 -1.47
#